data_96b50eee984e60330dcd881414375303
#
_entry.id   96b50eee984e60330dcd881414375303
#
_cell.length_a   1.000
_cell.length_b   1.000
_cell.length_c   1.000
_cell.angle_alpha   90.00
_cell.angle_beta   90.00
_cell.angle_gamma   90.00
#
_symmetry.space_group_name_H-M   'P 1'
#
loop_
_entity.id
_entity.type
_entity.pdbx_description
1 polymer ?
#
loop_
_entity_poly.entity_id
_entity_poly.type
_entity_poly.pdbx_seq_one_letter_code
_entity_poly.pdbx_strand_id
1 'polypeptide(L)'
;MKEKILLDGLKSLGIFGGIFILFYIGINLLSEDKKTKWFYSDEKVRLVSYEQEIALGELIDEYIISSEYKKPLTNKTIDSMMWAVGKRLQEQIPTSEYDYNIIVLDNAQINAFTIPGGNIYVFSGLISFCDSPEQLAAVLAHEMGHVEKRHTVDRL
;
A
#
# COMPACT_ATOMS: atom_id res chain seq x y z
N MET A 1 -40.04 11.63 39.71
CA MET A 1 -39.43 10.74 38.75
C MET A 1 -38.45 11.45 37.80
N LYS A 2 -38.83 12.55 37.16
CA LYS A 2 -37.97 13.35 36.25
C LYS A 2 -36.73 13.96 36.91
N GLU A 3 -36.84 14.49 38.13
CA GLU A 3 -35.72 15.07 38.87
C GLU A 3 -34.65 14.05 39.25
N LYS A 4 -35.04 12.82 39.59
CA LYS A 4 -34.08 11.76 39.93
C LYS A 4 -33.27 11.35 38.71
N ILE A 5 -33.88 11.25 37.53
CA ILE A 5 -33.22 10.94 36.28
C ILE A 5 -32.24 12.03 35.89
N LEU A 6 -32.60 13.30 36.10
CA LEU A 6 -31.73 14.46 35.84
C LEU A 6 -30.49 14.47 36.77
N LEU A 7 -30.71 14.16 38.07
CA LEU A 7 -29.63 14.12 39.07
C LEU A 7 -28.66 12.93 38.79
N ASP A 8 -29.18 11.80 38.40
CA ASP A 8 -28.37 10.63 38.04
C ASP A 8 -27.61 10.86 36.72
N GLY A 9 -28.18 11.57 35.77
CA GLY A 9 -27.51 12.02 34.57
C GLY A 9 -26.37 13.00 34.85
N LEU A 10 -26.57 13.98 35.72
CA LEU A 10 -25.54 14.95 36.13
C LEU A 10 -24.40 14.28 36.89
N LYS A 11 -24.70 13.32 37.77
CA LYS A 11 -23.66 12.52 38.46
C LYS A 11 -22.84 11.68 37.47
N SER A 12 -23.50 11.05 36.47
CA SER A 12 -22.84 10.33 35.42
C SER A 12 -21.90 11.20 34.60
N LEU A 13 -22.36 12.41 34.19
CA LEU A 13 -21.53 13.38 33.47
C LEU A 13 -20.31 13.82 34.34
N GLY A 14 -20.49 14.02 35.64
CA GLY A 14 -19.39 14.36 36.56
C GLY A 14 -18.36 13.24 36.66
N ILE A 15 -18.80 11.98 36.69
CA ILE A 15 -17.88 10.81 36.73
C ILE A 15 -17.11 10.70 35.43
N PHE A 16 -17.76 10.78 34.27
CA PHE A 16 -17.10 10.74 32.97
C PHE A 16 -16.16 11.95 32.78
N GLY A 17 -16.58 13.14 33.17
CA GLY A 17 -15.74 14.36 33.19
C GLY A 17 -14.48 14.18 34.06
N GLY A 18 -14.64 13.63 35.25
CA GLY A 18 -13.54 13.33 36.15
C GLY A 18 -12.55 12.31 35.57
N ILE A 19 -13.03 11.25 34.96
CA ILE A 19 -12.19 10.23 34.29
C ILE A 19 -11.42 10.88 33.11
N PHE A 20 -12.09 11.75 32.34
CA PHE A 20 -11.45 12.44 31.22
C PHE A 20 -10.35 13.41 31.68
N ILE A 21 -10.58 14.12 32.78
CA ILE A 21 -9.58 15.03 33.39
C ILE A 21 -8.38 14.22 33.91
N LEU A 22 -8.62 13.11 34.60
CA LEU A 22 -7.54 12.25 35.09
C LEU A 22 -6.73 11.64 33.95
N PHE A 23 -7.39 11.24 32.90
CA PHE A 23 -6.75 10.74 31.68
C PHE A 23 -5.90 11.83 31.00
N TYR A 24 -6.45 13.05 30.87
CA TYR A 24 -5.72 14.20 30.34
C TYR A 24 -4.49 14.56 31.18
N ILE A 25 -4.63 14.58 32.50
CA ILE A 25 -3.51 14.83 33.44
C ILE A 25 -2.47 13.71 33.31
N GLY A 26 -2.91 12.45 33.26
CA GLY A 26 -2.03 11.27 33.08
C GLY A 26 -1.20 11.38 31.81
N ILE A 27 -1.81 11.76 30.71
CA ILE A 27 -1.10 11.97 29.44
C ILE A 27 -0.10 13.11 29.53
N ASN A 28 -0.47 14.22 30.20
CA ASN A 28 0.43 15.36 30.32
C ASN A 28 1.61 15.12 31.28
N LEU A 29 1.50 14.15 32.18
CA LEU A 29 2.61 13.73 33.04
C LEU A 29 3.60 12.79 32.33
N LEU A 30 3.24 12.24 31.16
CA LEU A 30 4.17 11.44 30.35
C LEU A 30 5.21 12.38 29.70
N SER A 31 6.46 11.87 29.57
CA SER A 31 7.48 12.57 28.78
C SER A 31 7.02 12.68 27.32
N GLU A 32 7.52 13.69 26.59
CA GLU A 32 7.17 13.88 25.17
C GLU A 32 7.47 12.64 24.33
N ASP A 33 8.58 11.92 24.62
CA ASP A 33 8.92 10.65 23.95
C ASP A 33 7.87 9.56 24.19
N LYS A 34 7.26 9.53 25.39
CA LYS A 34 6.20 8.55 25.69
C LYS A 34 4.87 8.96 25.07
N LYS A 35 4.56 10.27 25.02
CA LYS A 35 3.36 10.78 24.35
C LYS A 35 3.39 10.46 22.86
N THR A 36 4.51 10.76 22.18
CA THR A 36 4.70 10.44 20.77
C THR A 36 4.58 8.94 20.51
N LYS A 37 5.15 8.11 21.35
CA LYS A 37 5.08 6.65 21.23
C LYS A 37 3.67 6.08 21.46
N TRP A 38 2.83 6.75 22.24
CA TRP A 38 1.45 6.34 22.51
C TRP A 38 0.46 6.78 21.42
N PHE A 39 0.67 7.99 20.83
CA PHE A 39 -0.21 8.55 19.82
C PHE A 39 0.32 8.42 18.40
N TYR A 40 1.62 8.25 18.24
CA TYR A 40 2.32 8.05 17.00
C TYR A 40 3.28 6.87 17.17
N SER A 41 2.75 5.66 17.33
CA SER A 41 3.58 4.51 17.00
C SER A 41 3.76 4.57 15.49
N ASP A 42 4.99 4.82 15.03
CA ASP A 42 5.38 4.62 13.63
C ASP A 42 5.25 3.14 13.20
N GLU A 43 4.92 2.29 14.14
CA GLU A 43 4.52 0.92 13.88
C GLU A 43 3.08 0.95 13.36
N LYS A 44 2.93 1.24 12.06
CA LYS A 44 1.67 0.97 11.35
C LYS A 44 1.24 -0.43 11.74
N VAL A 45 0.11 -0.55 12.42
CA VAL A 45 -0.51 -1.86 12.67
C VAL A 45 -0.77 -2.45 11.29
N ARG A 46 0.10 -3.36 10.87
CA ARG A 46 -0.06 -4.07 9.61
C ARG A 46 -1.25 -5.01 9.77
N LEU A 47 -2.40 -4.63 9.25
CA LEU A 47 -3.62 -5.45 9.26
C LEU A 47 -3.44 -6.70 8.39
N VAL A 48 -2.57 -6.63 7.39
CA VAL A 48 -2.24 -7.72 6.46
C VAL A 48 -0.75 -8.02 6.62
N SER A 49 -0.38 -9.26 6.93
CA SER A 49 1.02 -9.68 6.98
C SER A 49 1.65 -9.70 5.59
N TYR A 50 2.99 -9.78 5.50
CA TYR A 50 3.69 -9.90 4.24
C TYR A 50 3.26 -11.17 3.47
N GLU A 51 3.16 -12.30 4.16
CA GLU A 51 2.75 -13.58 3.58
C GLU A 51 1.31 -13.54 3.07
N GLN A 52 0.42 -12.86 3.79
CA GLN A 52 -0.98 -12.65 3.35
C GLN A 52 -1.05 -11.75 2.12
N GLU A 53 -0.18 -10.74 2.04
CA GLU A 53 -0.09 -9.86 0.87
C GLU A 53 0.39 -10.62 -0.36
N ILE A 54 1.43 -11.45 -0.23
CA ILE A 54 1.92 -12.30 -1.32
C ILE A 54 0.81 -13.25 -1.80
N ALA A 55 0.16 -13.98 -0.87
CA ALA A 55 -0.92 -14.90 -1.22
C ALA A 55 -2.10 -14.20 -1.92
N LEU A 56 -2.45 -12.98 -1.50
CA LEU A 56 -3.46 -12.16 -2.15
C LEU A 56 -3.03 -11.77 -3.57
N GLY A 57 -1.76 -11.40 -3.73
CA GLY A 57 -1.17 -11.09 -5.03
C GLY A 57 -1.25 -12.26 -6.00
N GLU A 58 -0.90 -13.47 -5.56
CA GLU A 58 -0.99 -14.70 -6.37
C GLU A 58 -2.42 -14.97 -6.85
N LEU A 59 -3.42 -14.82 -5.98
CA LEU A 59 -4.83 -14.99 -6.36
C LEU A 59 -5.30 -13.97 -7.39
N ILE A 60 -4.87 -12.70 -7.24
CA ILE A 60 -5.20 -11.63 -8.18
C ILE A 60 -4.49 -11.87 -9.52
N ASP A 61 -3.22 -12.28 -9.49
CA ASP A 61 -2.44 -12.61 -10.68
C ASP A 61 -3.12 -13.71 -11.50
N GLU A 62 -3.50 -14.82 -10.86
CA GLU A 62 -4.22 -15.92 -11.50
C GLU A 62 -5.52 -15.43 -12.14
N TYR A 63 -6.28 -14.58 -11.45
CA TYR A 63 -7.51 -13.99 -11.99
C TYR A 63 -7.23 -13.09 -13.21
N ILE A 64 -6.19 -12.25 -13.16
CA ILE A 64 -5.81 -11.36 -14.27
C ILE A 64 -5.40 -12.18 -15.50
N ILE A 65 -4.52 -13.16 -15.32
CA ILE A 65 -3.98 -13.97 -16.42
C ILE A 65 -5.05 -14.87 -17.04
N SER A 66 -5.99 -15.40 -16.23
CA SER A 66 -7.10 -16.21 -16.72
C SER A 66 -8.16 -15.41 -17.49
N SER A 67 -8.17 -14.08 -17.36
CA SER A 67 -9.15 -13.23 -18.03
C SER A 67 -8.85 -13.09 -19.52
N GLU A 68 -9.85 -13.31 -20.40
CA GLU A 68 -9.70 -13.16 -21.87
C GLU A 68 -9.28 -11.74 -22.31
N TYR A 69 -9.47 -10.75 -21.45
CA TYR A 69 -9.23 -9.33 -21.75
C TYR A 69 -7.80 -8.87 -21.46
N LYS A 70 -6.96 -9.71 -20.82
CA LYS A 70 -5.62 -9.33 -20.36
C LYS A 70 -4.62 -10.44 -20.64
N LYS A 71 -4.31 -10.66 -21.92
CA LYS A 71 -3.32 -11.67 -22.31
C LYS A 71 -1.90 -11.13 -22.14
N PRO A 72 -0.99 -11.87 -21.51
CA PRO A 72 0.42 -11.53 -21.50
C PRO A 72 0.97 -11.42 -22.92
N LEU A 73 1.69 -10.33 -23.19
CA LEU A 73 2.39 -10.14 -24.44
C LEU A 73 3.77 -10.81 -24.36
N THR A 74 3.97 -11.85 -25.11
CA THR A 74 5.26 -12.55 -25.19
C THR A 74 6.10 -11.98 -26.33
N ASN A 75 7.09 -11.14 -26.01
CA ASN A 75 8.03 -10.58 -26.97
C ASN A 75 9.42 -10.46 -26.34
N LYS A 76 10.36 -11.25 -26.85
CA LYS A 76 11.73 -11.34 -26.28
C LYS A 76 12.44 -9.99 -26.14
N THR A 77 12.24 -9.08 -27.09
CA THR A 77 12.87 -7.75 -27.03
C THR A 77 12.26 -6.89 -25.94
N ILE A 78 10.92 -6.89 -25.85
CA ILE A 78 10.19 -6.15 -24.80
C ILE A 78 10.50 -6.75 -23.43
N ASP A 79 10.45 -8.07 -23.31
CA ASP A 79 10.74 -8.79 -22.07
C ASP A 79 12.15 -8.48 -21.56
N SER A 80 13.15 -8.50 -22.46
CA SER A 80 14.55 -8.16 -22.12
C SER A 80 14.71 -6.72 -21.69
N MET A 81 14.02 -5.79 -22.34
CA MET A 81 14.01 -4.36 -21.98
C MET A 81 13.37 -4.14 -20.62
N MET A 82 12.19 -4.72 -20.40
CA MET A 82 11.45 -4.61 -19.12
C MET A 82 12.26 -5.20 -17.96
N TRP A 83 12.88 -6.36 -18.18
CA TRP A 83 13.78 -6.97 -17.20
C TRP A 83 14.96 -6.07 -16.86
N ALA A 84 15.63 -5.50 -17.89
CA ALA A 84 16.80 -4.65 -17.69
C ALA A 84 16.45 -3.36 -16.93
N VAL A 85 15.32 -2.73 -17.27
CA VAL A 85 14.84 -1.52 -16.57
C VAL A 85 14.45 -1.86 -15.13
N GLY A 86 13.64 -2.90 -14.94
CA GLY A 86 13.18 -3.35 -13.62
C GLY A 86 14.33 -3.69 -12.69
N LYS A 87 15.32 -4.45 -13.18
CA LYS A 87 16.51 -4.80 -12.41
C LYS A 87 17.30 -3.56 -11.95
N ARG A 88 17.53 -2.60 -12.84
CA ARG A 88 18.24 -1.35 -12.51
C ARG A 88 17.50 -0.53 -11.46
N LEU A 89 16.18 -0.51 -11.49
CA LEU A 89 15.37 0.16 -10.48
C LEU A 89 15.42 -0.58 -9.15
N GLN A 90 15.29 -1.90 -9.14
CA GLN A 90 15.37 -2.72 -7.94
C GLN A 90 16.72 -2.58 -7.22
N GLU A 91 17.83 -2.46 -7.96
CA GLU A 91 19.15 -2.20 -7.40
C GLU A 91 19.25 -0.87 -6.61
N GLN A 92 18.31 0.08 -6.85
CA GLN A 92 18.22 1.34 -6.11
C GLN A 92 17.40 1.21 -4.81
N ILE A 93 16.75 0.07 -4.58
CA ILE A 93 15.93 -0.21 -3.40
C ILE A 93 16.49 -1.46 -2.68
N PRO A 94 17.72 -1.39 -2.15
CA PRO A 94 18.40 -2.58 -1.60
C PRO A 94 17.75 -3.14 -0.34
N THR A 95 16.83 -2.39 0.28
CA THR A 95 16.09 -2.80 1.49
C THR A 95 14.70 -3.34 1.18
N SER A 96 14.33 -3.45 -0.10
CA SER A 96 13.05 -4.02 -0.50
C SER A 96 12.94 -5.49 -0.08
N GLU A 97 11.79 -5.84 0.50
CA GLU A 97 11.42 -7.23 0.82
C GLU A 97 10.72 -7.91 -0.38
N TYR A 98 10.43 -7.15 -1.46
CA TYR A 98 9.69 -7.63 -2.62
C TYR A 98 10.60 -8.06 -3.77
N ASP A 99 10.24 -9.18 -4.40
CA ASP A 99 10.72 -9.56 -5.71
C ASP A 99 9.77 -8.98 -6.76
N TYR A 100 10.27 -8.04 -7.55
CA TYR A 100 9.45 -7.38 -8.57
C TYR A 100 9.36 -8.21 -9.83
N ASN A 101 8.12 -8.49 -10.25
CA ASN A 101 7.82 -9.15 -11.51
C ASN A 101 7.06 -8.19 -12.42
N ILE A 102 7.62 -7.88 -13.58
CA ILE A 102 7.03 -6.95 -14.54
C ILE A 102 6.44 -7.74 -15.70
N ILE A 103 5.12 -7.68 -15.85
CA ILE A 103 4.35 -8.42 -16.81
C ILE A 103 3.75 -7.45 -17.83
N VAL A 104 4.04 -7.67 -19.10
CA VAL A 104 3.45 -6.87 -20.18
C VAL A 104 2.15 -7.52 -20.63
N LEU A 105 1.08 -6.74 -20.69
CA LEU A 105 -0.22 -7.16 -21.18
C LEU A 105 -0.47 -6.57 -22.58
N ASP A 106 -1.02 -7.37 -23.48
CA ASP A 106 -1.44 -6.91 -24.81
C ASP A 106 -2.74 -6.09 -24.69
N ASN A 107 -2.55 -4.77 -24.48
CA ASN A 107 -3.65 -3.82 -24.34
C ASN A 107 -3.20 -2.44 -24.84
N ALA A 108 -4.00 -1.83 -25.73
CA ALA A 108 -3.69 -0.54 -26.34
C ALA A 108 -3.87 0.67 -25.40
N GLN A 109 -4.40 0.48 -24.19
CA GLN A 109 -4.52 1.57 -23.23
C GLN A 109 -3.15 2.03 -22.72
N ILE A 110 -3.03 3.31 -22.41
CA ILE A 110 -1.83 3.90 -21.80
C ILE A 110 -1.97 3.76 -20.29
N ASN A 111 -1.53 2.62 -19.75
CA ASN A 111 -1.66 2.33 -18.32
C ASN A 111 -0.59 1.36 -17.81
N ALA A 112 -0.31 1.46 -16.51
CA ALA A 112 0.37 0.46 -15.71
C ALA A 112 -0.32 0.39 -14.35
N PHE A 113 -0.18 -0.73 -13.63
CA PHE A 113 -0.71 -0.86 -12.27
C PHE A 113 0.03 -1.96 -11.51
N THR A 114 0.05 -1.85 -10.20
CA THR A 114 0.58 -2.87 -9.32
C THR A 114 -0.54 -3.62 -8.61
N ILE A 115 -0.24 -4.88 -8.24
CA ILE A 115 -1.05 -5.67 -7.33
C ILE A 115 -0.22 -6.00 -6.08
N PRO A 116 -0.82 -6.48 -4.98
CA PRO A 116 -0.07 -6.94 -3.82
C PRO A 116 1.02 -7.95 -4.20
N GLY A 117 2.13 -7.96 -3.48
CA GLY A 117 3.18 -8.96 -3.66
C GLY A 117 4.26 -8.64 -4.70
N GLY A 118 4.28 -7.43 -5.30
CA GLY A 118 5.37 -6.98 -6.17
C GLY A 118 5.15 -7.21 -7.66
N ASN A 119 4.00 -7.74 -8.10
CA ASN A 119 3.68 -7.85 -9.51
C ASN A 119 3.24 -6.50 -10.09
N ILE A 120 3.87 -6.09 -11.18
CA ILE A 120 3.61 -4.84 -11.91
C ILE A 120 3.17 -5.19 -13.32
N TYR A 121 1.99 -4.73 -13.70
CA TYR A 121 1.43 -4.92 -15.03
C TYR A 121 1.60 -3.65 -15.86
N VAL A 122 2.12 -3.80 -17.07
CA VAL A 122 2.34 -2.72 -18.03
C VAL A 122 1.58 -3.04 -19.31
N PHE A 123 0.77 -2.11 -19.77
CA PHE A 123 0.07 -2.29 -21.02
C PHE A 123 0.98 -1.93 -22.22
N SER A 124 0.87 -2.69 -23.31
CA SER A 124 1.65 -2.45 -24.52
C SER A 124 1.44 -1.04 -25.10
N GLY A 125 0.24 -0.47 -24.89
CA GLY A 125 -0.07 0.92 -25.22
C GLY A 125 0.79 1.93 -24.50
N LEU A 126 1.11 1.71 -23.22
CA LEU A 126 2.02 2.58 -22.47
C LEU A 126 3.45 2.49 -23.01
N ILE A 127 3.93 1.28 -23.32
CA ILE A 127 5.27 1.09 -23.90
C ILE A 127 5.38 1.84 -25.24
N SER A 128 4.33 1.74 -26.07
CA SER A 128 4.27 2.42 -27.36
C SER A 128 4.14 3.95 -27.25
N PHE A 129 3.60 4.45 -26.14
CA PHE A 129 3.43 5.88 -25.85
C PHE A 129 4.71 6.52 -25.33
N CYS A 130 5.56 5.78 -24.64
CA CYS A 130 6.81 6.30 -24.12
C CYS A 130 7.81 6.54 -25.25
N ASP A 131 8.33 7.77 -25.33
CA ASP A 131 9.34 8.16 -26.33
C ASP A 131 10.74 7.67 -25.97
N SER A 132 10.96 7.27 -24.71
CA SER A 132 12.27 6.82 -24.24
C SER A 132 12.16 5.79 -23.09
N PRO A 133 13.19 4.95 -22.91
CA PRO A 133 13.26 4.03 -21.78
C PRO A 133 13.20 4.72 -20.41
N GLU A 134 13.67 5.97 -20.31
CA GLU A 134 13.65 6.76 -19.08
C GLU A 134 12.23 7.13 -18.66
N GLN A 135 11.36 7.45 -19.62
CA GLN A 135 9.93 7.69 -19.34
C GLN A 135 9.28 6.44 -18.78
N LEU A 136 9.53 5.28 -19.39
CA LEU A 136 9.04 4.00 -18.91
C LEU A 136 9.60 3.67 -17.51
N ALA A 137 10.90 3.92 -17.29
CA ALA A 137 11.54 3.72 -15.99
C ALA A 137 10.89 4.59 -14.89
N ALA A 138 10.51 5.84 -15.21
CA ALA A 138 9.82 6.71 -14.27
C ALA A 138 8.45 6.16 -13.85
N VAL A 139 7.68 5.60 -14.79
CA VAL A 139 6.40 4.94 -14.48
C VAL A 139 6.63 3.70 -13.62
N LEU A 140 7.58 2.84 -13.98
CA LEU A 140 7.90 1.65 -13.20
C LEU A 140 8.37 1.99 -11.78
N ALA A 141 9.20 3.02 -11.62
CA ALA A 141 9.64 3.50 -10.31
C ALA A 141 8.45 4.00 -9.46
N HIS A 142 7.46 4.64 -10.10
CA HIS A 142 6.23 5.06 -9.44
C HIS A 142 5.42 3.85 -8.94
N GLU A 143 5.26 2.83 -9.79
CA GLU A 143 4.56 1.60 -9.43
C GLU A 143 5.29 0.82 -8.32
N MET A 144 6.63 0.71 -8.39
CA MET A 144 7.44 0.15 -7.31
C MET A 144 7.25 0.90 -5.99
N GLY A 145 7.14 2.24 -6.04
CA GLY A 145 6.84 3.07 -4.87
C GLY A 145 5.47 2.76 -4.25
N HIS A 146 4.48 2.34 -5.04
CA HIS A 146 3.20 1.87 -4.52
C HIS A 146 3.33 0.53 -3.78
N VAL A 147 4.16 -0.38 -4.28
CA VAL A 147 4.47 -1.65 -3.61
C VAL A 147 5.18 -1.39 -2.28
N GLU A 148 6.28 -0.63 -2.28
CA GLU A 148 7.06 -0.33 -1.07
C GLU A 148 6.21 0.33 0.04
N LYS A 149 5.27 1.19 -0.35
CA LYS A 149 4.34 1.85 0.58
C LYS A 149 3.11 1.00 0.89
N ARG A 150 3.01 -0.20 0.31
CA ARG A 150 1.89 -1.13 0.49
C ARG A 150 0.51 -0.51 0.20
N HIS A 151 0.45 0.46 -0.72
CA HIS A 151 -0.79 1.17 -1.05
C HIS A 151 -1.89 0.26 -1.58
N THR A 152 -1.53 -0.91 -2.11
CA THR A 152 -2.45 -1.92 -2.65
C THR A 152 -3.23 -2.67 -1.56
N VAL A 153 -2.68 -2.76 -0.34
CA VAL A 153 -3.33 -3.42 0.82
C VAL A 153 -3.83 -2.44 1.87
N ASP A 154 -3.24 -1.25 1.98
CA ASP A 154 -3.66 -0.21 2.94
C ASP A 154 -5.06 0.38 2.64
N ARG A 155 -5.65 0.04 1.48
CA ARG A 155 -6.99 0.49 1.02
C ARG A 155 -8.05 -0.60 1.10
N LEU A 156 -7.69 -1.80 1.57
CA LEU A 156 -8.62 -2.91 1.81
C LEU A 156 -9.19 -2.83 3.23
#